data_e8f511d57df42c95b1236749b20a68db
#
_entry.id   e8f511d57df42c95b1236749b20a68db
#
_cell.length_a   1.000
_cell.length_b   1.000
_cell.length_c   1.000
_cell.angle_alpha   90.00
_cell.angle_beta   90.00
_cell.angle_gamma   90.00
#
_symmetry.space_group_name_H-M   'P 1'
#
loop_
_entity.id
_entity.type
_entity.pdbx_description
1 polymer ?
#
loop_
_entity_poly.entity_id
_entity_poly.type
_entity_poly.pdbx_seq_one_letter_code
_entity_poly.pdbx_strand_id
1 'polypeptide(L)'
;MPELVTPKVDVHESFLAAMREYVADGRGTLDDFSNIGSDLRAYGSTWSSAPGFARFVGFLTAQRLEETPRPPGFVPTTVLWWLDGADYLGRLNIRHRLAPGMAGQRNGHIGYDVRPGARRKGHATAMLAAARPLAAKLGLSEVLITCDYDNEPSRRTIERNGGIPSTPLGEKLRFWLPTA
;
A
#
# COMPACT_ATOMS: atom_id res chain seq x y z
N MET A 1 2.61 11.74 16.34
CA MET A 1 1.47 11.59 15.40
C MET A 1 1.93 10.76 14.21
N PRO A 2 1.12 9.80 13.74
CA PRO A 2 1.51 8.97 12.60
C PRO A 2 1.71 9.79 11.32
N GLU A 3 2.68 9.37 10.49
CA GLU A 3 3.02 10.03 9.23
C GLU A 3 3.41 9.01 8.14
N LEU A 4 3.27 9.41 6.86
CA LEU A 4 3.76 8.64 5.72
C LEU A 4 5.24 8.96 5.49
N VAL A 5 6.08 7.94 5.58
CA VAL A 5 7.52 8.05 5.36
C VAL A 5 8.02 7.03 4.35
N THR A 6 9.15 7.29 3.71
CA THR A 6 9.89 6.28 2.94
C THR A 6 10.29 5.13 3.87
N PRO A 7 10.23 3.86 3.41
CA PRO A 7 10.70 2.72 4.18
C PRO A 7 12.09 2.94 4.77
N LYS A 8 12.28 2.58 6.04
CA LYS A 8 13.54 2.79 6.77
C LYS A 8 13.85 1.62 7.71
N VAL A 9 15.12 1.40 8.00
CA VAL A 9 15.58 0.24 8.78
C VAL A 9 15.30 0.34 10.27
N ASP A 10 15.10 1.54 10.80
CA ASP A 10 14.99 1.82 12.24
C ASP A 10 13.76 1.17 12.90
N VAL A 11 12.78 0.76 12.10
CA VAL A 11 11.52 0.16 12.58
C VAL A 11 11.50 -1.36 12.46
N HIS A 12 12.66 -2.01 12.32
CA HIS A 12 12.79 -3.44 12.03
C HIS A 12 11.97 -4.32 13.00
N GLU A 13 12.11 -4.14 14.29
CA GLU A 13 11.41 -4.94 15.29
C GLU A 13 9.89 -4.76 15.21
N SER A 14 9.42 -3.52 15.08
CA SER A 14 8.00 -3.22 14.94
C SER A 14 7.42 -3.76 13.62
N PHE A 15 8.21 -3.70 12.53
CA PHE A 15 7.85 -4.30 11.25
C PHE A 15 7.70 -5.83 11.39
N LEU A 16 8.65 -6.52 12.01
CA LEU A 16 8.56 -7.96 12.22
C LEU A 16 7.34 -8.34 13.07
N ALA A 17 7.04 -7.57 14.12
CA ALA A 17 5.84 -7.76 14.91
C ALA A 17 4.56 -7.63 14.06
N ALA A 18 4.49 -6.61 13.21
CA ALA A 18 3.36 -6.42 12.29
C ALA A 18 3.22 -7.56 11.29
N MET A 19 4.33 -8.08 10.73
CA MET A 19 4.29 -9.21 9.79
C MET A 19 3.78 -10.49 10.48
N ARG A 20 4.14 -10.72 11.74
CA ARG A 20 3.55 -11.83 12.53
C ARG A 20 2.04 -11.67 12.72
N GLU A 21 1.55 -10.45 12.95
CA GLU A 21 0.12 -10.18 13.03
C GLU A 21 -0.60 -10.43 11.69
N TYR A 22 0.00 -10.02 10.56
CA TYR A 22 -0.57 -10.31 9.23
C TYR A 22 -0.64 -11.80 8.94
N VAL A 23 0.39 -12.57 9.29
CA VAL A 23 0.36 -14.04 9.15
C VAL A 23 -0.75 -14.65 10.01
N ALA A 24 -0.90 -14.22 11.26
CA ALA A 24 -1.96 -14.66 12.15
C ALA A 24 -3.37 -14.28 11.64
N ASP A 25 -3.47 -13.19 10.87
CA ASP A 25 -4.70 -12.71 10.19
C ASP A 25 -4.94 -13.43 8.84
N GLY A 26 -4.15 -14.47 8.52
CA GLY A 26 -4.31 -15.31 7.33
C GLY A 26 -3.65 -14.75 6.06
N ARG A 27 -2.78 -13.74 6.16
CA ARG A 27 -2.08 -13.17 5.00
C ARG A 27 -0.83 -14.01 4.64
N GLY A 28 -0.44 -13.95 3.38
CA GLY A 28 0.75 -14.63 2.87
C GLY A 28 0.50 -16.03 2.31
N THR A 29 -0.75 -16.47 2.21
CA THR A 29 -1.14 -17.70 1.51
C THR A 29 -0.88 -17.58 0.00
N LEU A 30 -0.90 -18.69 -0.75
CA LEU A 30 -0.61 -18.69 -2.19
C LEU A 30 -1.61 -17.87 -3.01
N ASP A 31 -2.81 -17.71 -2.52
CA ASP A 31 -3.92 -16.94 -3.11
C ASP A 31 -4.04 -15.51 -2.56
N ASP A 32 -3.17 -15.11 -1.63
CA ASP A 32 -3.08 -13.71 -1.20
C ASP A 32 -2.23 -12.87 -2.18
N PHE A 33 -2.88 -12.26 -3.16
CA PHE A 33 -2.24 -11.39 -4.18
C PHE A 33 -2.03 -9.95 -3.71
N SER A 34 -2.24 -9.64 -2.45
CA SER A 34 -1.93 -8.34 -1.89
C SER A 34 -0.42 -8.06 -1.85
N ASN A 35 -0.06 -6.78 -1.68
CA ASN A 35 1.35 -6.41 -1.53
C ASN A 35 1.99 -7.07 -0.31
N ILE A 36 1.28 -7.10 0.83
CA ILE A 36 1.77 -7.75 2.06
C ILE A 36 1.95 -9.25 1.84
N GLY A 37 0.97 -9.93 1.25
CA GLY A 37 1.06 -11.36 0.98
C GLY A 37 2.20 -11.72 0.03
N SER A 38 2.38 -10.92 -1.02
CA SER A 38 3.48 -11.10 -1.97
C SER A 38 4.85 -10.91 -1.32
N ASP A 39 5.00 -9.88 -0.47
CA ASP A 39 6.24 -9.61 0.24
C ASP A 39 6.56 -10.69 1.30
N LEU A 40 5.54 -11.17 2.03
CA LEU A 40 5.69 -12.29 2.97
C LEU A 40 6.25 -13.54 2.28
N ARG A 41 5.73 -13.90 1.09
CA ARG A 41 6.23 -15.04 0.33
C ARG A 41 7.63 -14.83 -0.24
N ALA A 42 7.91 -13.64 -0.75
CA ALA A 42 9.18 -13.37 -1.43
C ALA A 42 10.34 -13.09 -0.48
N TYR A 43 10.09 -12.44 0.64
CA TYR A 43 11.13 -11.90 1.53
C TYR A 43 11.02 -12.34 2.99
N GLY A 44 9.92 -12.94 3.41
CA GLY A 44 9.63 -13.26 4.81
C GLY A 44 10.73 -14.06 5.51
N SER A 45 11.39 -14.99 4.80
CA SER A 45 12.50 -15.78 5.32
C SER A 45 13.80 -14.96 5.55
N THR A 46 13.92 -13.78 4.95
CA THR A 46 15.14 -12.95 5.01
C THR A 46 15.06 -11.81 6.02
N TRP A 47 13.84 -11.43 6.43
CA TRP A 47 13.61 -10.25 7.28
C TRP A 47 14.15 -10.37 8.70
N SER A 48 14.36 -11.59 9.22
CA SER A 48 14.87 -11.82 10.56
C SER A 48 16.28 -11.26 10.77
N SER A 49 17.06 -11.13 9.70
CA SER A 49 18.41 -10.55 9.77
C SER A 49 18.41 -9.07 9.38
N ALA A 50 19.19 -8.25 10.08
CA ALA A 50 19.34 -6.83 9.77
C ALA A 50 19.81 -6.59 8.31
N PRO A 51 20.79 -7.33 7.75
CA PRO A 51 21.17 -7.21 6.36
C PRO A 51 20.04 -7.60 5.38
N GLY A 52 19.26 -8.63 5.70
CA GLY A 52 18.10 -9.05 4.88
C GLY A 52 17.01 -8.00 4.88
N PHE A 53 16.70 -7.44 6.04
CA PHE A 53 15.73 -6.35 6.16
C PHE A 53 16.19 -5.09 5.43
N ALA A 54 17.47 -4.71 5.54
CA ALA A 54 18.04 -3.58 4.82
C ALA A 54 17.93 -3.74 3.29
N ARG A 55 18.20 -4.95 2.76
CA ARG A 55 18.00 -5.24 1.33
C ARG A 55 16.55 -5.09 0.91
N PHE A 56 15.60 -5.55 1.74
CA PHE A 56 14.17 -5.40 1.49
C PHE A 56 13.75 -3.92 1.47
N VAL A 57 14.21 -3.12 2.45
CA VAL A 57 13.98 -1.66 2.46
C VAL A 57 14.53 -1.00 1.20
N GLY A 58 15.74 -1.37 0.78
CA GLY A 58 16.35 -0.89 -0.46
C GLY A 58 15.52 -1.27 -1.69
N PHE A 59 15.03 -2.52 -1.77
CA PHE A 59 14.14 -2.98 -2.83
C PHE A 59 12.86 -2.13 -2.90
N LEU A 60 12.17 -1.92 -1.77
CA LEU A 60 10.95 -1.11 -1.72
C LEU A 60 11.20 0.33 -2.17
N THR A 61 12.31 0.91 -1.73
CA THR A 61 12.67 2.30 -2.05
C THR A 61 12.99 2.47 -3.54
N ALA A 62 13.62 1.48 -4.15
CA ALA A 62 13.97 1.49 -5.57
C ALA A 62 12.74 1.38 -6.49
N GLN A 63 11.59 0.85 -6.03
CA GLN A 63 10.40 0.65 -6.86
C GLN A 63 9.85 1.95 -7.50
N ARG A 64 10.19 3.12 -6.96
CA ARG A 64 9.80 4.42 -7.52
C ARG A 64 10.56 4.83 -8.78
N LEU A 65 11.72 4.23 -9.04
CA LEU A 65 12.60 4.61 -10.16
C LEU A 65 12.15 3.92 -11.45
N GLU A 66 12.15 4.64 -12.57
CA GLU A 66 11.75 4.08 -13.88
C GLU A 66 12.68 2.95 -14.33
N GLU A 67 13.98 3.08 -14.07
CA GLU A 67 15.02 2.12 -14.43
C GLU A 67 15.03 0.84 -13.59
N THR A 68 14.30 0.79 -12.47
CA THR A 68 14.24 -0.43 -11.65
C THR A 68 13.60 -1.56 -12.44
N PRO A 69 14.29 -2.70 -12.64
CA PRO A 69 13.70 -3.86 -13.31
C PRO A 69 12.44 -4.34 -12.57
N ARG A 70 11.38 -4.61 -13.32
CA ARG A 70 10.13 -5.13 -12.80
C ARG A 70 9.45 -6.06 -13.80
N PRO A 71 8.57 -6.97 -13.32
CA PRO A 71 7.82 -7.85 -14.21
C PRO A 71 6.96 -7.06 -15.20
N PRO A 72 6.66 -7.62 -16.39
CA PRO A 72 5.74 -7.02 -17.35
C PRO A 72 4.39 -6.63 -16.71
N GLY A 73 3.90 -5.45 -17.05
CA GLY A 73 2.63 -4.93 -16.50
C GLY A 73 2.74 -4.23 -15.14
N PHE A 74 3.92 -4.27 -14.49
CA PHE A 74 4.17 -3.46 -13.29
C PHE A 74 4.67 -2.07 -13.68
N VAL A 75 4.34 -1.09 -12.85
CA VAL A 75 4.68 0.33 -13.07
C VAL A 75 5.47 0.88 -11.88
N PRO A 76 6.24 1.95 -12.05
CA PRO A 76 6.90 2.64 -10.95
C PRO A 76 5.92 2.94 -9.83
N THR A 77 6.35 2.66 -8.61
CA THR A 77 5.49 2.71 -7.44
C THR A 77 6.25 3.28 -6.25
N THR A 78 5.77 4.38 -5.70
CA THR A 78 6.27 4.90 -4.42
C THR A 78 5.64 4.09 -3.29
N VAL A 79 6.47 3.39 -2.54
CA VAL A 79 6.07 2.67 -1.33
C VAL A 79 6.32 3.57 -0.13
N LEU A 80 5.33 3.69 0.73
CA LEU A 80 5.37 4.49 1.94
C LEU A 80 4.91 3.66 3.13
N TRP A 81 5.51 3.88 4.29
CA TRP A 81 5.10 3.29 5.54
C TRP A 81 4.41 4.34 6.42
N TRP A 82 3.36 3.89 7.11
CA TRP A 82 2.64 4.68 8.09
C TRP A 82 3.21 4.38 9.45
N LEU A 83 3.95 5.33 10.01
CA LEU A 83 4.67 5.15 11.27
C LEU A 83 4.18 6.14 12.34
N ASP A 84 4.14 5.70 13.59
CA ASP A 84 4.08 6.58 14.76
C ASP A 84 5.37 6.41 15.58
N GLY A 85 6.30 7.33 15.39
CA GLY A 85 7.65 7.17 15.92
C GLY A 85 8.36 5.94 15.36
N ALA A 86 8.65 4.96 16.22
CA ALA A 86 9.26 3.68 15.84
C ALA A 86 8.23 2.59 15.51
N ASP A 87 6.92 2.87 15.67
CA ASP A 87 5.89 1.89 15.44
C ASP A 87 5.43 1.84 13.99
N TYR A 88 5.59 0.67 13.36
CA TYR A 88 5.02 0.38 12.04
C TYR A 88 3.53 0.07 12.17
N LEU A 89 2.70 0.91 11.56
CA LEU A 89 1.24 0.82 11.63
C LEU A 89 0.60 0.42 10.30
N GLY A 90 1.33 0.50 9.19
CA GLY A 90 0.78 0.15 7.89
C GLY A 90 1.65 0.57 6.72
N ARG A 91 1.12 0.32 5.53
CA ARG A 91 1.77 0.60 4.25
C ARG A 91 0.78 1.22 3.29
N LEU A 92 1.27 2.11 2.44
CA LEU A 92 0.56 2.67 1.30
C LEU A 92 1.49 2.67 0.07
N ASN A 93 0.93 2.33 -1.06
CA ASN A 93 1.62 2.39 -2.35
C ASN A 93 0.93 3.40 -3.26
N ILE A 94 1.72 4.23 -3.96
CA ILE A 94 1.23 5.10 -5.02
C ILE A 94 1.89 4.67 -6.33
N ARG A 95 1.12 4.09 -7.24
CA ARG A 95 1.56 3.81 -8.61
C ARG A 95 1.58 5.12 -9.40
N HIS A 96 2.70 5.39 -10.08
CA HIS A 96 2.89 6.66 -10.79
C HIS A 96 2.00 6.79 -12.04
N ARG A 97 1.42 5.69 -12.48
CA ARG A 97 0.44 5.59 -13.56
C ARG A 97 -0.37 4.30 -13.40
N LEU A 98 -1.49 4.19 -14.08
CA LEU A 98 -2.20 2.91 -14.15
C LEU A 98 -1.37 1.91 -14.98
N ALA A 99 -1.33 0.67 -14.52
CA ALA A 99 -0.78 -0.43 -15.31
C ALA A 99 -1.58 -0.58 -16.63
N PRO A 100 -0.95 -1.05 -17.71
CA PRO A 100 -1.65 -1.24 -18.98
C PRO A 100 -2.84 -2.21 -18.85
N GLY A 101 -3.90 -1.93 -19.62
CA GLY A 101 -5.06 -2.79 -19.74
C GLY A 101 -5.91 -2.89 -18.47
N MET A 102 -6.59 -4.03 -18.34
CA MET A 102 -7.55 -4.27 -17.24
C MET A 102 -6.90 -4.31 -15.85
N ALA A 103 -5.63 -4.71 -15.75
CA ALA A 103 -4.90 -4.77 -14.48
C ALA A 103 -4.84 -3.40 -13.79
N GLY A 104 -4.54 -2.34 -14.54
CA GLY A 104 -4.53 -0.98 -14.01
C GLY A 104 -5.90 -0.52 -13.53
N GLN A 105 -6.92 -0.85 -14.28
CA GLN A 105 -8.31 -0.51 -13.96
C GLN A 105 -8.84 -1.25 -12.71
N ARG A 106 -8.34 -2.46 -12.43
CA ARG A 106 -8.70 -3.25 -11.24
C ARG A 106 -7.91 -2.87 -10.01
N ASN A 107 -6.64 -2.48 -10.17
CA ASN A 107 -5.72 -2.24 -9.04
C ASN A 107 -5.61 -0.76 -8.66
N GLY A 108 -6.00 0.15 -9.57
CA GLY A 108 -5.94 1.60 -9.34
C GLY A 108 -4.51 2.13 -9.11
N HIS A 109 -4.43 3.37 -8.66
CA HIS A 109 -3.17 4.05 -8.31
C HIS A 109 -2.72 3.75 -6.87
N ILE A 110 -3.66 3.70 -5.92
CA ILE A 110 -3.35 3.58 -4.50
C ILE A 110 -3.86 2.26 -3.94
N GLY A 111 -2.97 1.57 -3.21
CA GLY A 111 -3.30 0.45 -2.34
C GLY A 111 -2.72 0.69 -0.95
N TYR A 112 -3.44 0.27 0.09
CA TYR A 112 -3.01 0.42 1.48
C TYR A 112 -3.42 -0.75 2.34
N ASP A 113 -2.61 -1.00 3.37
CA ASP A 113 -2.85 -2.00 4.41
C ASP A 113 -2.55 -1.40 5.79
N VAL A 114 -3.39 -1.67 6.77
CA VAL A 114 -3.18 -1.30 8.17
C VAL A 114 -2.88 -2.55 8.98
N ARG A 115 -1.81 -2.49 9.78
CA ARG A 115 -1.43 -3.52 10.74
C ARG A 115 -2.65 -3.99 11.55
N PRO A 116 -2.92 -5.30 11.68
CA PRO A 116 -4.12 -5.82 12.34
C PRO A 116 -4.39 -5.18 13.71
N GLY A 117 -3.41 -5.11 14.60
CA GLY A 117 -3.54 -4.49 15.93
C GLY A 117 -3.74 -2.97 15.93
N ALA A 118 -3.56 -2.31 14.78
CA ALA A 118 -3.78 -0.88 14.61
C ALA A 118 -5.08 -0.53 13.87
N ARG A 119 -5.86 -1.51 13.44
CA ARG A 119 -7.12 -1.28 12.71
C ARG A 119 -8.17 -0.58 13.58
N ARG A 120 -9.18 0.03 12.93
CA ARG A 120 -10.35 0.70 13.52
C ARG A 120 -10.02 1.91 14.38
N LYS A 121 -8.84 2.49 14.20
CA LYS A 121 -8.37 3.72 14.87
C LYS A 121 -8.26 4.91 13.90
N GLY A 122 -8.83 4.81 12.70
CA GLY A 122 -8.80 5.89 11.70
C GLY A 122 -7.54 5.95 10.83
N HIS A 123 -6.55 5.07 11.04
CA HIS A 123 -5.26 5.12 10.34
C HIS A 123 -5.39 5.04 8.81
N ALA A 124 -6.25 4.18 8.27
CA ALA A 124 -6.45 4.09 6.82
C ALA A 124 -6.96 5.42 6.23
N THR A 125 -7.90 6.07 6.90
CA THR A 125 -8.46 7.37 6.47
C THR A 125 -7.39 8.46 6.51
N ALA A 126 -6.62 8.54 7.59
CA ALA A 126 -5.54 9.53 7.74
C ALA A 126 -4.40 9.28 6.74
N MET A 127 -4.03 8.00 6.53
CA MET A 127 -3.00 7.60 5.58
C MET A 127 -3.38 7.96 4.14
N LEU A 128 -4.63 7.73 3.74
CA LEU A 128 -5.11 8.10 2.41
C LEU A 128 -5.17 9.63 2.24
N ALA A 129 -5.61 10.37 3.25
CA ALA A 129 -5.56 11.83 3.24
C ALA A 129 -4.13 12.37 3.05
N ALA A 130 -3.16 11.83 3.80
CA ALA A 130 -1.76 12.20 3.70
C ALA A 130 -1.11 11.83 2.35
N ALA A 131 -1.64 10.82 1.65
CA ALA A 131 -1.14 10.40 0.34
C ALA A 131 -1.53 11.35 -0.80
N ARG A 132 -2.65 12.10 -0.68
CA ARG A 132 -3.14 12.99 -1.74
C ARG A 132 -2.10 14.01 -2.22
N PRO A 133 -1.50 14.85 -1.36
CA PRO A 133 -0.49 15.81 -1.80
C PRO A 133 0.78 15.14 -2.34
N LEU A 134 1.09 13.90 -1.92
CA LEU A 134 2.21 13.14 -2.47
C LEU A 134 1.91 12.66 -3.89
N ALA A 135 0.68 12.20 -4.15
CA ALA A 135 0.22 11.84 -5.49
C ALA A 135 0.21 13.05 -6.43
N ALA A 136 -0.23 14.22 -5.94
CA ALA A 136 -0.17 15.47 -6.71
C ALA A 136 1.28 15.84 -7.11
N LYS A 137 2.26 15.67 -6.21
CA LYS A 137 3.69 15.88 -6.51
C LYS A 137 4.24 14.89 -7.56
N LEU A 138 3.61 13.73 -7.74
CA LEU A 138 3.92 12.77 -8.79
C LEU A 138 3.23 13.10 -10.13
N GLY A 139 2.52 14.23 -10.22
CA GLY A 139 1.82 14.68 -11.43
C GLY A 139 0.43 14.08 -11.62
N LEU A 140 -0.11 13.41 -10.61
CA LEU A 140 -1.46 12.83 -10.65
C LEU A 140 -2.46 13.87 -10.14
N SER A 141 -3.33 14.40 -11.02
CA SER A 141 -4.39 15.33 -10.62
C SER A 141 -5.55 14.65 -9.90
N GLU A 142 -5.73 13.37 -10.18
CA GLU A 142 -6.66 12.47 -9.50
C GLU A 142 -6.10 11.05 -9.47
N VAL A 143 -6.57 10.23 -8.54
CA VAL A 143 -6.16 8.84 -8.39
C VAL A 143 -7.36 7.91 -8.43
N LEU A 144 -7.25 6.82 -9.18
CA LEU A 144 -8.20 5.72 -9.13
C LEU A 144 -7.88 4.85 -7.90
N ILE A 145 -8.88 4.59 -7.06
CA ILE A 145 -8.79 3.67 -5.92
C ILE A 145 -9.88 2.63 -6.07
N THR A 146 -9.56 1.38 -5.78
CA THR A 146 -10.49 0.26 -5.89
C THR A 146 -10.55 -0.51 -4.58
N CYS A 147 -11.70 -1.12 -4.31
CA CYS A 147 -11.87 -2.08 -3.23
C CYS A 147 -12.86 -3.17 -3.65
N ASP A 148 -12.82 -4.32 -2.99
CA ASP A 148 -13.80 -5.38 -3.19
C ASP A 148 -15.18 -4.95 -2.68
N TYR A 149 -16.25 -5.50 -3.25
CA TYR A 149 -17.63 -5.15 -2.87
C TYR A 149 -17.91 -5.37 -1.38
N ASP A 150 -17.33 -6.41 -0.81
CA ASP A 150 -17.48 -6.80 0.60
C ASP A 150 -16.49 -6.09 1.54
N ASN A 151 -15.50 -5.34 0.98
CA ASN A 151 -14.53 -4.59 1.77
C ASN A 151 -15.10 -3.23 2.20
N GLU A 152 -16.13 -3.27 3.06
CA GLU A 152 -16.78 -2.07 3.59
C GLU A 152 -15.81 -1.11 4.31
N PRO A 153 -14.82 -1.57 5.09
CA PRO A 153 -13.84 -0.67 5.72
C PRO A 153 -13.06 0.17 4.70
N SER A 154 -12.63 -0.43 3.59
CA SER A 154 -11.93 0.28 2.53
C SER A 154 -12.86 1.27 1.80
N ARG A 155 -14.08 0.85 1.46
CA ARG A 155 -15.09 1.72 0.86
C ARG A 155 -15.31 2.97 1.71
N ARG A 156 -15.58 2.82 3.00
CA ARG A 156 -15.77 3.95 3.94
C ARG A 156 -14.54 4.85 4.05
N THR A 157 -13.34 4.29 3.97
CA THR A 157 -12.09 5.05 3.97
C THR A 157 -12.02 5.95 2.75
N ILE A 158 -12.34 5.42 1.57
CA ILE A 158 -12.31 6.15 0.29
C ILE A 158 -13.39 7.26 0.29
N GLU A 159 -14.62 6.92 0.65
CA GLU A 159 -15.75 7.86 0.73
C GLU A 159 -15.48 9.03 1.69
N ARG A 160 -14.91 8.75 2.87
CA ARG A 160 -14.52 9.79 3.85
C ARG A 160 -13.43 10.74 3.34
N ASN A 161 -12.63 10.31 2.39
CA ASN A 161 -11.64 11.14 1.72
C ASN A 161 -12.19 11.90 0.51
N GLY A 162 -13.48 11.75 0.20
CA GLY A 162 -14.12 12.42 -0.93
C GLY A 162 -14.00 11.63 -2.24
N GLY A 163 -13.81 10.31 -2.18
CA GLY A 163 -13.79 9.47 -3.36
C GLY A 163 -15.13 9.49 -4.11
N ILE A 164 -15.08 9.79 -5.39
CA ILE A 164 -16.25 9.88 -6.27
C ILE A 164 -16.47 8.50 -6.91
N PRO A 165 -17.63 7.86 -6.70
CA PRO A 165 -17.92 6.56 -7.30
C PRO A 165 -17.83 6.59 -8.84
N SER A 166 -17.30 5.53 -9.42
CA SER A 166 -17.23 5.28 -10.86
C SER A 166 -17.83 3.92 -11.18
N THR A 167 -17.99 3.62 -12.46
CA THR A 167 -18.52 2.33 -12.91
C THR A 167 -17.71 1.18 -12.34
N PRO A 168 -18.32 0.25 -11.62
CA PRO A 168 -17.64 -0.94 -11.09
C PRO A 168 -17.00 -1.79 -12.20
N LEU A 169 -15.99 -2.59 -11.83
CA LEU A 169 -15.32 -3.49 -12.75
C LEU A 169 -15.22 -4.89 -12.13
N GLY A 170 -16.03 -5.82 -12.62
CA GLY A 170 -16.15 -7.15 -11.98
C GLY A 170 -16.57 -7.00 -10.53
N GLU A 171 -15.80 -7.59 -9.61
CA GLU A 171 -16.03 -7.55 -8.16
C GLU A 171 -15.42 -6.31 -7.48
N LYS A 172 -14.94 -5.31 -8.24
CA LYS A 172 -14.31 -4.11 -7.70
C LYS A 172 -15.23 -2.90 -7.79
N LEU A 173 -15.47 -2.25 -6.66
CA LEU A 173 -15.91 -0.86 -6.60
C LEU A 173 -14.74 0.03 -6.99
N ARG A 174 -15.04 1.13 -7.69
CA ARG A 174 -14.05 2.07 -8.21
C ARG A 174 -14.41 3.49 -7.81
N PHE A 175 -13.39 4.26 -7.44
CA PHE A 175 -13.57 5.65 -7.01
C PHE A 175 -12.44 6.50 -7.60
N TRP A 176 -12.79 7.67 -8.09
CA TRP A 176 -11.83 8.71 -8.41
C TRP A 176 -11.70 9.67 -7.23
N LEU A 177 -10.49 9.94 -6.81
CA LEU A 177 -10.17 10.84 -5.71
C LEU A 177 -9.27 11.96 -6.21
N PRO A 178 -9.73 13.25 -6.22
CA PRO A 178 -8.88 14.39 -6.51
C PRO A 178 -7.71 14.47 -5.53
N THR A 179 -6.55 14.90 -6.01
CA THR A 179 -5.33 15.00 -5.19
C THR A 179 -5.10 16.40 -4.63
N ALA A 180 -5.78 17.38 -5.17
CA ALA A 180 -5.81 18.76 -4.66
C ALA A 180 -6.98 18.96 -3.70
#